data_85eb5240f004129dfd57062f7a2db277
#
_entry.id   85eb5240f004129dfd57062f7a2db277
#
_cell.length_a   1.000
_cell.length_b   1.000
_cell.length_c   1.000
_cell.angle_alpha   90.00
_cell.angle_beta   90.00
_cell.angle_gamma   90.00
#
_symmetry.space_group_name_H-M   'P 1'
#
loop_
_entity.id
_entity.type
_entity.pdbx_description
1 polymer ?
#
loop_
_entity_poly.entity_id
_entity_poly.type
_entity_poly.pdbx_seq_one_letter_code
_entity_poly.pdbx_strand_id
1 'polypeptide(L)'
;VANIQSLDPTASPLDYYGWELRRQREAHGLKQGQLGDIIFCTGSLVGQIETTKKVPTRDFSERVDAALGTDGLFSRLIGLVLRSQLPTWFQPYAEMEAKAAYISTYQAQLVYGLLQTEEYARAVLGVEGGNVDEMVAARLERQRILQRDQPPALWVILDEAALLREIGGPDVMRGQLAHLLGFAAAPWVQIQVLPLAVGQHAGMMGTFTLLRFDTDPDLFYKDGYDCGHMTASPDVIKERSFGYARLQASALSPEDSARLITRVMEERYAVPHRTEQR
;
A
#
# COMPACT_ATOMS: atom_id res chain seq x y z
N VAL A 1 36.67 3.67 18.74
CA VAL A 1 35.87 2.43 18.71
C VAL A 1 34.44 2.88 18.88
N ALA A 2 33.65 2.88 17.79
CA ALA A 2 32.23 3.22 17.85
C ALA A 2 31.54 2.24 18.80
N ASN A 3 30.81 2.79 19.77
CA ASN A 3 30.03 2.01 20.71
C ASN A 3 28.90 1.33 19.91
N ILE A 4 29.12 0.08 19.53
CA ILE A 4 28.17 -0.71 18.75
C ILE A 4 27.14 -1.20 19.76
N GLN A 5 26.01 -0.49 19.81
CA GLN A 5 24.85 -0.94 20.56
C GLN A 5 24.50 -2.35 20.09
N SER A 6 24.58 -3.33 20.98
CA SER A 6 24.17 -4.71 20.65
C SER A 6 22.66 -4.70 20.42
N LEU A 7 22.23 -4.93 19.18
CA LEU A 7 20.82 -5.11 18.89
C LEU A 7 20.29 -6.34 19.63
N ASP A 8 19.12 -6.19 20.22
CA ASP A 8 18.34 -7.32 20.69
C ASP A 8 17.51 -7.86 19.51
N PRO A 9 17.87 -9.00 18.92
CA PRO A 9 17.15 -9.55 17.77
C PRO A 9 15.71 -9.96 18.08
N THR A 10 15.31 -9.94 19.35
CA THR A 10 13.94 -10.29 19.76
C THR A 10 13.04 -9.08 19.93
N ALA A 11 13.58 -7.86 19.86
CA ALA A 11 12.82 -6.62 20.10
C ALA A 11 11.83 -6.28 18.98
N SER A 12 12.23 -6.49 17.72
CA SER A 12 11.34 -6.27 16.57
C SER A 12 11.81 -7.06 15.32
N PRO A 13 10.95 -7.21 14.29
CA PRO A 13 11.37 -7.77 13.01
C PRO A 13 12.53 -7.00 12.36
N LEU A 14 12.58 -5.68 12.51
CA LEU A 14 13.68 -4.86 12.01
C LEU A 14 14.99 -5.11 12.75
N ASP A 15 14.94 -5.24 14.10
CA ASP A 15 16.11 -5.58 14.89
C ASP A 15 16.66 -6.96 14.54
N TYR A 16 15.77 -7.94 14.35
CA TYR A 16 16.17 -9.27 13.87
C TYR A 16 16.83 -9.21 12.49
N TYR A 17 16.26 -8.43 11.55
CA TYR A 17 16.83 -8.24 10.22
C TYR A 17 18.23 -7.65 10.28
N GLY A 18 18.42 -6.56 11.03
CA GLY A 18 19.71 -5.89 11.17
C GLY A 18 20.78 -6.77 11.81
N TRP A 19 20.38 -7.51 12.86
CA TRP A 19 21.25 -8.47 13.53
C TRP A 19 21.67 -9.61 12.61
N GLU A 20 20.72 -10.20 11.88
CA GLU A 20 20.99 -11.30 10.95
C GLU A 20 21.85 -10.87 9.76
N LEU A 21 21.61 -9.67 9.22
CA LEU A 21 22.42 -9.09 8.15
C LEU A 21 23.89 -9.00 8.59
N ARG A 22 24.12 -8.45 9.77
CA ARG A 22 25.45 -8.36 10.34
C ARG A 22 26.07 -9.73 10.55
N ARG A 23 25.34 -10.69 11.13
CA ARG A 23 25.80 -12.06 11.39
C ARG A 23 26.23 -12.75 10.10
N GLN A 24 25.41 -12.66 9.04
CA GLN A 24 25.71 -13.27 7.74
C GLN A 24 26.92 -12.59 7.07
N ARG A 25 26.97 -11.26 7.08
CA ARG A 25 28.12 -10.52 6.53
C ARG A 25 29.43 -10.90 7.23
N GLU A 26 29.44 -10.95 8.56
CA GLU A 26 30.64 -11.32 9.35
C GLU A 26 31.04 -12.78 9.14
N ALA A 27 30.07 -13.68 8.99
CA ALA A 27 30.32 -15.09 8.67
C ALA A 27 31.03 -15.27 7.31
N HIS A 28 30.78 -14.36 6.36
CA HIS A 28 31.50 -14.30 5.07
C HIS A 28 32.80 -13.48 5.13
N GLY A 29 33.21 -13.01 6.29
CA GLY A 29 34.44 -12.23 6.47
C GLY A 29 34.42 -10.85 5.84
N LEU A 30 33.26 -10.31 5.51
CA LEU A 30 33.08 -9.04 4.80
C LEU A 30 32.98 -7.86 5.77
N LYS A 31 33.63 -6.72 5.40
CA LYS A 31 33.34 -5.42 6.00
C LYS A 31 32.08 -4.81 5.37
N GLN A 32 31.43 -3.85 6.06
CA GLN A 32 30.22 -3.16 5.55
C GLN A 32 30.44 -2.54 4.15
N GLY A 33 31.61 -1.92 3.91
CA GLY A 33 31.97 -1.38 2.60
C GLY A 33 32.06 -2.46 1.53
N GLN A 34 32.69 -3.60 1.84
CA GLN A 34 32.83 -4.69 0.88
C GLN A 34 31.50 -5.33 0.51
N LEU A 35 30.60 -5.53 1.49
CA LEU A 35 29.23 -5.95 1.15
C LEU A 35 28.52 -4.89 0.30
N GLY A 36 28.68 -3.60 0.68
CA GLY A 36 28.11 -2.49 -0.09
C GLY A 36 28.53 -2.51 -1.55
N ASP A 37 29.84 -2.69 -1.82
CA ASP A 37 30.38 -2.77 -3.18
C ASP A 37 29.75 -3.95 -3.98
N ILE A 38 29.56 -5.11 -3.35
CA ILE A 38 28.97 -6.30 -3.99
C ILE A 38 27.51 -6.07 -4.36
N ILE A 39 26.74 -5.41 -3.47
CA ILE A 39 25.30 -5.20 -3.67
C ILE A 39 24.97 -3.81 -4.24
N PHE A 40 25.95 -3.11 -4.77
CA PHE A 40 25.82 -1.79 -5.41
C PHE A 40 25.20 -0.71 -4.50
N CYS A 41 25.68 -0.62 -3.26
CA CYS A 41 25.29 0.43 -2.32
C CYS A 41 26.47 0.89 -1.46
N THR A 42 26.28 1.91 -0.63
CA THR A 42 27.32 2.39 0.26
C THR A 42 27.45 1.53 1.52
N GLY A 43 28.68 1.34 2.04
CA GLY A 43 28.88 0.68 3.33
C GLY A 43 28.18 1.41 4.49
N SER A 44 27.94 2.72 4.36
CA SER A 44 27.15 3.50 5.32
C SER A 44 25.68 3.05 5.34
N LEU A 45 25.08 2.75 4.18
CA LEU A 45 23.72 2.20 4.11
C LEU A 45 23.63 0.82 4.77
N VAL A 46 24.61 -0.06 4.50
CA VAL A 46 24.70 -1.38 5.19
C VAL A 46 24.75 -1.17 6.70
N GLY A 47 25.61 -0.26 7.18
CA GLY A 47 25.73 0.04 8.61
C GLY A 47 24.47 0.65 9.24
N GLN A 48 23.71 1.48 8.51
CA GLN A 48 22.44 2.03 8.96
C GLN A 48 21.37 0.95 9.09
N ILE A 49 21.32 0.00 8.16
CA ILE A 49 20.38 -1.13 8.21
C ILE A 49 20.76 -2.10 9.32
N GLU A 50 22.06 -2.45 9.47
CA GLU A 50 22.54 -3.29 10.57
C GLU A 50 22.33 -2.70 11.96
N THR A 51 22.10 -1.39 12.06
CA THR A 51 21.81 -0.68 13.32
C THR A 51 20.38 -0.17 13.41
N THR A 52 19.49 -0.67 12.55
CA THR A 52 18.06 -0.35 12.48
C THR A 52 17.70 1.14 12.32
N LYS A 53 18.68 1.95 11.90
CA LYS A 53 18.48 3.38 11.61
C LYS A 53 17.80 3.63 10.28
N LYS A 54 17.72 2.59 9.45
CA LYS A 54 17.05 2.64 8.17
C LYS A 54 16.42 1.29 7.85
N VAL A 55 15.16 1.32 7.41
CA VAL A 55 14.44 0.14 6.92
C VAL A 55 15.00 -0.25 5.55
N PRO A 56 15.36 -1.53 5.33
CA PRO A 56 15.82 -2.01 4.04
C PRO A 56 14.69 -2.01 3.02
N THR A 57 15.05 -1.93 1.74
CA THR A 57 14.13 -2.15 0.64
C THR A 57 14.11 -3.63 0.23
N ARG A 58 13.09 -4.04 -0.54
CA ARG A 58 13.06 -5.40 -1.09
C ARG A 58 14.22 -5.65 -2.03
N ASP A 59 14.52 -4.72 -2.94
CA ASP A 59 15.66 -4.80 -3.85
C ASP A 59 17.00 -4.96 -3.10
N PHE A 60 17.19 -4.23 -2.01
CA PHE A 60 18.34 -4.43 -1.14
C PHE A 60 18.39 -5.87 -0.58
N SER A 61 17.26 -6.40 -0.11
CA SER A 61 17.17 -7.74 0.47
C SER A 61 17.46 -8.84 -0.55
N GLU A 62 16.95 -8.70 -1.78
CA GLU A 62 17.18 -9.63 -2.88
C GLU A 62 18.67 -9.65 -3.30
N ARG A 63 19.32 -8.48 -3.35
CA ARG A 63 20.76 -8.39 -3.62
C ARG A 63 21.60 -8.98 -2.48
N VAL A 64 21.19 -8.81 -1.23
CA VAL A 64 21.86 -9.45 -0.08
C VAL A 64 21.75 -10.97 -0.16
N ASP A 65 20.56 -11.50 -0.45
CA ASP A 65 20.36 -12.94 -0.62
C ASP A 65 21.26 -13.51 -1.73
N ALA A 66 21.33 -12.81 -2.87
CA ALA A 66 22.20 -13.21 -3.97
C ALA A 66 23.69 -13.14 -3.62
N ALA A 67 24.13 -12.08 -2.90
CA ALA A 67 25.53 -11.87 -2.55
C ALA A 67 26.03 -12.84 -1.45
N LEU A 68 25.18 -13.18 -0.48
CA LEU A 68 25.53 -14.01 0.66
C LEU A 68 25.02 -15.47 0.57
N GLY A 69 24.31 -15.83 -0.51
CA GLY A 69 23.79 -17.19 -0.71
C GLY A 69 22.81 -17.64 0.38
N THR A 70 21.94 -16.74 0.85
CA THR A 70 21.07 -16.98 2.01
C THR A 70 19.69 -17.58 1.65
N ASP A 71 19.54 -18.10 0.44
CA ASP A 71 18.33 -18.81 -0.04
C ASP A 71 17.03 -18.01 0.22
N GLY A 72 17.05 -16.70 -0.08
CA GLY A 72 15.88 -15.84 0.06
C GLY A 72 15.48 -15.50 1.51
N LEU A 73 16.37 -15.66 2.48
CA LEU A 73 16.13 -15.33 3.88
C LEU A 73 15.72 -13.86 4.05
N PHE A 74 16.51 -12.94 3.48
CA PHE A 74 16.26 -11.51 3.61
C PHE A 74 15.05 -11.06 2.80
N SER A 75 14.79 -11.72 1.66
CA SER A 75 13.57 -11.51 0.86
C SER A 75 12.30 -11.94 1.60
N ARG A 76 12.37 -12.93 2.47
CA ARG A 76 11.25 -13.32 3.36
C ARG A 76 11.14 -12.39 4.56
N LEU A 77 12.25 -12.04 5.19
CA LEU A 77 12.29 -11.17 6.38
C LEU A 77 11.78 -9.76 6.09
N ILE A 78 12.10 -9.19 4.92
CA ILE A 78 11.65 -7.84 4.58
C ILE A 78 10.13 -7.70 4.60
N GLY A 79 9.39 -8.75 4.20
CA GLY A 79 7.93 -8.74 4.29
C GLY A 79 7.41 -8.64 5.73
N LEU A 80 8.10 -9.23 6.71
CA LEU A 80 7.76 -9.10 8.13
C LEU A 80 8.09 -7.69 8.64
N VAL A 81 9.27 -7.18 8.29
CA VAL A 81 9.72 -5.83 8.65
C VAL A 81 8.74 -4.79 8.16
N LEU A 82 8.38 -4.81 6.87
CA LEU A 82 7.48 -3.81 6.29
C LEU A 82 6.06 -3.88 6.88
N ARG A 83 5.56 -5.07 7.20
CA ARG A 83 4.26 -5.19 7.90
C ARG A 83 4.30 -4.61 9.31
N SER A 84 5.41 -4.73 10.02
CA SER A 84 5.54 -4.15 11.36
C SER A 84 5.59 -2.62 11.38
N GLN A 85 5.80 -1.97 10.21
CA GLN A 85 5.74 -0.51 10.07
C GLN A 85 4.30 0.01 9.94
N LEU A 86 3.33 -0.88 9.71
CA LEU A 86 1.92 -0.47 9.71
C LEU A 86 1.46 -0.17 11.15
N PRO A 87 0.54 0.78 11.34
CA PRO A 87 -0.07 1.02 12.65
C PRO A 87 -0.58 -0.29 13.26
N THR A 88 -0.37 -0.50 14.55
CA THR A 88 -0.71 -1.76 15.23
C THR A 88 -2.18 -2.13 15.11
N TRP A 89 -3.07 -1.14 15.10
CA TRP A 89 -4.50 -1.34 14.89
C TRP A 89 -4.87 -1.74 13.45
N PHE A 90 -3.99 -1.44 12.47
CA PHE A 90 -4.20 -1.76 11.06
C PHE A 90 -3.60 -3.13 10.65
N GLN A 91 -2.59 -3.62 11.38
CA GLN A 91 -1.90 -4.87 11.06
C GLN A 91 -2.84 -6.08 10.91
N PRO A 92 -3.82 -6.31 11.83
CA PRO A 92 -4.75 -7.43 11.69
C PRO A 92 -5.58 -7.36 10.40
N TYR A 93 -6.01 -6.16 10.00
CA TYR A 93 -6.71 -5.98 8.73
C TYR A 93 -5.80 -6.30 7.53
N ALA A 94 -4.57 -5.79 7.52
CA ALA A 94 -3.62 -6.05 6.43
C ALA A 94 -3.28 -7.54 6.28
N GLU A 95 -3.25 -8.30 7.38
CA GLU A 95 -3.07 -9.76 7.36
C GLU A 95 -4.26 -10.48 6.71
N MET A 96 -5.48 -10.04 7.01
CA MET A 96 -6.69 -10.60 6.43
C MET A 96 -6.87 -10.17 4.97
N GLU A 97 -6.62 -8.90 4.64
CA GLU A 97 -6.59 -8.39 3.26
C GLU A 97 -5.64 -9.23 2.39
N ALA A 98 -4.47 -9.60 2.96
CA ALA A 98 -3.49 -10.43 2.29
C ALA A 98 -3.98 -11.85 1.97
N LYS A 99 -5.00 -12.37 2.62
CA LYS A 99 -5.56 -13.72 2.41
C LYS A 99 -6.86 -13.70 1.61
N ALA A 100 -7.45 -12.52 1.40
CA ALA A 100 -8.75 -12.40 0.75
C ALA A 100 -8.71 -12.92 -0.68
N ALA A 101 -9.75 -13.66 -1.07
CA ALA A 101 -10.02 -14.06 -2.44
C ALA A 101 -10.78 -12.97 -3.20
N TYR A 102 -11.65 -12.23 -2.49
CA TYR A 102 -12.42 -11.14 -3.06
C TYR A 102 -12.48 -9.94 -2.12
N ILE A 103 -12.22 -8.74 -2.65
CA ILE A 103 -12.21 -7.47 -1.93
C ILE A 103 -13.24 -6.53 -2.56
N SER A 104 -14.23 -6.12 -1.78
CA SER A 104 -15.21 -5.09 -2.16
C SER A 104 -15.02 -3.88 -1.25
N THR A 105 -14.71 -2.71 -1.80
CA THR A 105 -14.46 -1.53 -0.98
C THR A 105 -15.14 -0.27 -1.52
N TYR A 106 -15.66 0.56 -0.61
CA TYR A 106 -16.08 1.93 -0.89
C TYR A 106 -15.10 2.91 -0.25
N GLN A 107 -14.63 3.85 -1.04
CA GLN A 107 -13.62 4.84 -0.66
C GLN A 107 -14.20 6.25 -0.77
N ALA A 108 -14.42 6.90 0.37
CA ALA A 108 -15.11 8.17 0.45
C ALA A 108 -14.24 9.39 0.14
N GLN A 109 -12.94 9.35 0.43
CA GLN A 109 -12.09 10.54 0.45
C GLN A 109 -10.77 10.40 -0.32
N LEU A 110 -10.21 9.20 -0.37
CA LEU A 110 -8.90 8.89 -0.94
C LEU A 110 -9.01 7.72 -1.91
N VAL A 111 -8.05 7.61 -2.82
CA VAL A 111 -7.88 6.39 -3.60
C VAL A 111 -7.51 5.23 -2.67
N TYR A 112 -8.09 4.06 -2.93
CA TYR A 112 -7.82 2.85 -2.13
C TYR A 112 -6.33 2.52 -2.07
N GLY A 113 -5.82 2.21 -0.89
CA GLY A 113 -4.40 2.02 -0.65
C GLY A 113 -3.70 1.00 -1.55
N LEU A 114 -4.42 -0.02 -2.04
CA LEU A 114 -3.88 -1.00 -2.98
C LEU A 114 -3.72 -0.44 -4.41
N LEU A 115 -4.37 0.68 -4.73
CA LEU A 115 -4.35 1.31 -6.06
C LEU A 115 -3.61 2.66 -6.08
N GLN A 116 -2.90 3.01 -5.00
CA GLN A 116 -2.14 4.27 -4.94
C GLN A 116 -0.80 4.15 -5.65
N THR A 117 -0.39 5.22 -6.36
CA THR A 117 1.01 5.39 -6.78
C THR A 117 1.89 5.73 -5.56
N GLU A 118 3.21 5.59 -5.70
CA GLU A 118 4.15 5.94 -4.63
C GLU A 118 4.02 7.41 -4.24
N GLU A 119 3.95 8.31 -5.23
CA GLU A 119 3.87 9.75 -5.02
C GLU A 119 2.57 10.15 -4.30
N TYR A 120 1.44 9.54 -4.70
CA TYR A 120 0.16 9.77 -4.04
C TYR A 120 0.18 9.23 -2.60
N ALA A 121 0.70 8.01 -2.39
CA ALA A 121 0.84 7.42 -1.06
C ALA A 121 1.74 8.28 -0.16
N ARG A 122 2.83 8.81 -0.70
CA ARG A 122 3.76 9.71 -0.01
C ARG A 122 3.08 11.01 0.42
N ALA A 123 2.30 11.61 -0.46
CA ALA A 123 1.54 12.82 -0.14
C ALA A 123 0.49 12.59 0.95
N VAL A 124 -0.23 11.47 0.91
CA VAL A 124 -1.22 11.10 1.94
C VAL A 124 -0.56 10.82 3.29
N LEU A 125 0.46 9.96 3.31
CA LEU A 125 1.11 9.50 4.53
C LEU A 125 1.99 10.59 5.18
N GLY A 126 2.45 11.56 4.39
CA GLY A 126 3.26 12.68 4.88
C GLY A 126 2.50 13.68 5.76
N VAL A 127 1.17 13.64 5.80
CA VAL A 127 0.35 14.60 6.56
C VAL A 127 0.48 14.38 8.07
N GLU A 128 0.60 13.13 8.51
CA GLU A 128 0.61 12.79 9.95
C GLU A 128 2.03 12.82 10.56
N GLY A 129 3.06 13.03 9.74
CA GLY A 129 4.45 13.00 10.20
C GLY A 129 4.97 11.57 10.37
N GLY A 130 6.12 11.42 11.02
CA GLY A 130 6.79 10.13 11.17
C GLY A 130 7.75 9.81 10.02
N ASN A 131 8.15 8.55 9.88
CA ASN A 131 9.04 8.13 8.80
C ASN A 131 8.22 7.78 7.54
N VAL A 132 7.98 8.78 6.71
CA VAL A 132 7.17 8.66 5.49
C VAL A 132 7.72 7.58 4.55
N ASP A 133 9.04 7.44 4.43
CA ASP A 133 9.65 6.43 3.55
C ASP A 133 9.30 5.00 3.99
N GLU A 134 9.30 4.73 5.30
CA GLU A 134 8.92 3.44 5.86
C GLU A 134 7.44 3.15 5.65
N MET A 135 6.57 4.14 5.90
CA MET A 135 5.13 3.99 5.70
C MET A 135 4.78 3.76 4.22
N VAL A 136 5.45 4.46 3.30
CA VAL A 136 5.29 4.25 1.85
C VAL A 136 5.78 2.87 1.46
N ALA A 137 6.95 2.43 1.92
CA ALA A 137 7.46 1.09 1.65
C ALA A 137 6.50 -0.01 2.14
N ALA A 138 5.92 0.16 3.33
CA ALA A 138 4.90 -0.76 3.86
C ALA A 138 3.62 -0.75 3.00
N ARG A 139 3.20 0.43 2.49
CA ARG A 139 2.05 0.56 1.58
C ARG A 139 2.29 -0.17 0.27
N LEU A 140 3.45 0.02 -0.36
CA LEU A 140 3.82 -0.62 -1.62
C LEU A 140 3.98 -2.14 -1.45
N GLU A 141 4.55 -2.59 -0.33
CA GLU A 141 4.64 -4.03 -0.03
C GLU A 141 3.25 -4.67 0.06
N ARG A 142 2.27 -3.99 0.68
CA ARG A 142 0.89 -4.47 0.78
C ARG A 142 0.24 -4.62 -0.60
N GLN A 143 0.56 -3.74 -1.57
CA GLN A 143 0.04 -3.80 -2.93
C GLN A 143 0.48 -5.05 -3.71
N ARG A 144 1.53 -5.75 -3.26
CA ARG A 144 2.03 -6.97 -3.93
C ARG A 144 1.00 -8.10 -3.98
N ILE A 145 -0.05 -8.03 -3.18
CA ILE A 145 -1.16 -9.00 -3.29
C ILE A 145 -1.81 -8.98 -4.68
N LEU A 146 -1.76 -7.83 -5.37
CA LEU A 146 -2.27 -7.66 -6.73
C LEU A 146 -1.35 -8.24 -7.82
N GLN A 147 -0.12 -8.64 -7.46
CA GLN A 147 0.90 -9.17 -8.39
C GLN A 147 1.11 -10.69 -8.24
N ARG A 148 0.25 -11.36 -7.49
CA ARG A 148 0.31 -12.81 -7.28
C ARG A 148 -0.18 -13.56 -8.53
N ASP A 149 0.16 -14.85 -8.63
CA ASP A 149 -0.38 -15.75 -9.67
C ASP A 149 -1.91 -15.80 -9.62
N GLN A 150 -2.49 -15.71 -8.42
CA GLN A 150 -3.92 -15.60 -8.17
C GLN A 150 -4.20 -14.36 -7.31
N PRO A 151 -4.32 -13.17 -7.91
CA PRO A 151 -4.65 -11.97 -7.20
C PRO A 151 -6.12 -11.99 -6.74
N PRO A 152 -6.47 -11.29 -5.65
CA PRO A 152 -7.87 -11.16 -5.24
C PRO A 152 -8.69 -10.47 -6.33
N ALA A 153 -9.93 -10.89 -6.52
CA ALA A 153 -10.87 -10.12 -7.30
C ALA A 153 -11.20 -8.83 -6.53
N LEU A 154 -10.89 -7.68 -7.10
CA LEU A 154 -10.97 -6.37 -6.46
C LEU A 154 -12.06 -5.51 -7.11
N TRP A 155 -13.06 -5.11 -6.33
CA TRP A 155 -14.10 -4.18 -6.76
C TRP A 155 -14.07 -2.93 -5.88
N VAL A 156 -13.69 -1.80 -6.50
CA VAL A 156 -13.55 -0.52 -5.81
C VAL A 156 -14.62 0.45 -6.30
N ILE A 157 -15.39 1.00 -5.38
CA ILE A 157 -16.25 2.15 -5.65
C ILE A 157 -15.56 3.37 -5.02
N LEU A 158 -15.12 4.29 -5.87
CA LEU A 158 -14.56 5.57 -5.45
C LEU A 158 -15.67 6.62 -5.44
N ASP A 159 -15.79 7.36 -4.35
CA ASP A 159 -16.56 8.60 -4.37
C ASP A 159 -15.90 9.61 -5.33
N GLU A 160 -16.68 10.33 -6.11
CA GLU A 160 -16.14 11.35 -7.02
C GLU A 160 -15.29 12.40 -6.29
N ALA A 161 -15.57 12.66 -4.99
CA ALA A 161 -14.76 13.54 -4.17
C ALA A 161 -13.29 13.09 -4.07
N ALA A 162 -13.00 11.79 -4.12
CA ALA A 162 -11.64 11.27 -4.12
C ALA A 162 -10.85 11.63 -5.40
N LEU A 163 -11.54 11.85 -6.52
CA LEU A 163 -10.93 12.28 -7.78
C LEU A 163 -10.70 13.80 -7.81
N LEU A 164 -11.56 14.54 -7.11
CA LEU A 164 -11.57 16.00 -7.13
C LEU A 164 -10.67 16.63 -6.05
N ARG A 165 -10.41 15.91 -4.97
CA ARG A 165 -9.50 16.34 -3.90
C ARG A 165 -8.06 16.26 -4.38
N GLU A 166 -7.43 17.42 -4.52
CA GLU A 166 -6.03 17.49 -4.93
C GLU A 166 -5.10 17.00 -3.81
N ILE A 167 -4.39 15.92 -4.07
CA ILE A 167 -3.42 15.29 -3.18
C ILE A 167 -2.04 15.36 -3.83
N GLY A 168 -1.06 15.97 -3.18
CA GLY A 168 0.32 16.06 -3.67
C GLY A 168 0.52 16.97 -4.88
N GLY A 169 -0.52 17.69 -5.29
CA GLY A 169 -0.51 18.60 -6.45
C GLY A 169 -0.95 17.95 -7.77
N PRO A 170 -1.08 18.79 -8.84
CA PRO A 170 -1.68 18.35 -10.10
C PRO A 170 -0.95 17.18 -10.78
N ASP A 171 0.38 17.17 -10.75
CA ASP A 171 1.17 16.12 -11.40
C ASP A 171 1.00 14.76 -10.70
N VAL A 172 0.94 14.75 -9.36
CA VAL A 172 0.68 13.54 -8.56
C VAL A 172 -0.73 13.03 -8.85
N MET A 173 -1.72 13.90 -8.85
CA MET A 173 -3.10 13.52 -9.17
C MET A 173 -3.22 12.97 -10.58
N ARG A 174 -2.60 13.60 -11.56
CA ARG A 174 -2.61 13.10 -12.93
C ARG A 174 -1.99 11.72 -13.04
N GLY A 175 -0.82 11.49 -12.40
CA GLY A 175 -0.17 10.18 -12.34
C GLY A 175 -1.06 9.14 -11.68
N GLN A 176 -1.73 9.50 -10.57
CA GLN A 176 -2.64 8.62 -9.87
C GLN A 176 -3.88 8.25 -10.70
N LEU A 177 -4.50 9.22 -11.38
CA LEU A 177 -5.67 8.96 -12.23
C LEU A 177 -5.29 8.12 -13.45
N ALA A 178 -4.15 8.39 -14.09
CA ALA A 178 -3.62 7.56 -15.17
C ALA A 178 -3.36 6.11 -14.68
N HIS A 179 -2.83 5.94 -13.48
CA HIS A 179 -2.62 4.63 -12.88
C HIS A 179 -3.94 3.86 -12.67
N LEU A 180 -5.01 4.53 -12.20
CA LEU A 180 -6.34 3.91 -12.09
C LEU A 180 -6.87 3.44 -13.45
N LEU A 181 -6.70 4.23 -14.50
CA LEU A 181 -7.08 3.86 -15.87
C LEU A 181 -6.29 2.65 -16.37
N GLY A 182 -5.04 2.48 -15.93
CA GLY A 182 -4.20 1.32 -16.25
C GLY A 182 -4.79 -0.02 -15.77
N PHE A 183 -5.59 -0.02 -14.71
CA PHE A 183 -6.27 -1.22 -14.22
C PHE A 183 -7.45 -1.67 -15.09
N ALA A 184 -7.93 -0.87 -16.04
CA ALA A 184 -9.00 -1.25 -16.96
C ALA A 184 -8.67 -2.52 -17.79
N ALA A 185 -7.36 -2.83 -17.95
CA ALA A 185 -6.89 -4.05 -18.64
C ALA A 185 -6.81 -5.28 -17.71
N ALA A 186 -6.94 -5.10 -16.39
CA ALA A 186 -6.86 -6.19 -15.42
C ALA A 186 -8.25 -6.79 -15.17
N PRO A 187 -8.55 -8.02 -15.63
CA PRO A 187 -9.89 -8.58 -15.54
C PRO A 187 -10.40 -8.82 -14.12
N TRP A 188 -9.48 -8.84 -13.16
CA TRP A 188 -9.76 -9.05 -11.73
C TRP A 188 -9.91 -7.73 -10.95
N VAL A 189 -9.76 -6.56 -11.60
CA VAL A 189 -10.01 -5.25 -10.98
C VAL A 189 -11.20 -4.56 -11.66
N GLN A 190 -12.16 -4.13 -10.86
CA GLN A 190 -13.27 -3.28 -11.31
C GLN A 190 -13.25 -1.97 -10.51
N ILE A 191 -13.25 -0.84 -11.22
CA ILE A 191 -13.29 0.48 -10.61
C ILE A 191 -14.56 1.17 -11.09
N GLN A 192 -15.38 1.61 -10.13
CA GLN A 192 -16.57 2.44 -10.38
C GLN A 192 -16.43 3.74 -9.62
N VAL A 193 -17.02 4.79 -10.15
CA VAL A 193 -17.12 6.09 -9.49
C VAL A 193 -18.57 6.32 -9.08
N LEU A 194 -18.77 6.71 -7.82
CA LEU A 194 -20.05 7.17 -7.31
C LEU A 194 -20.13 8.69 -7.50
N PRO A 195 -20.97 9.21 -8.42
CA PRO A 195 -21.03 10.64 -8.68
C PRO A 195 -21.56 11.43 -7.48
N LEU A 196 -21.07 12.64 -7.26
CA LEU A 196 -21.60 13.58 -6.26
C LEU A 196 -23.09 13.88 -6.46
N ALA A 197 -23.55 13.81 -7.71
CA ALA A 197 -24.94 14.03 -8.08
C ALA A 197 -25.92 12.98 -7.49
N VAL A 198 -25.44 11.82 -7.04
CA VAL A 198 -26.26 10.82 -6.33
C VAL A 198 -26.80 11.38 -5.01
N GLY A 199 -26.11 12.34 -4.40
CA GLY A 199 -26.49 12.92 -3.13
C GLY A 199 -26.33 11.93 -1.97
N GLN A 200 -27.42 11.65 -1.24
CA GLN A 200 -27.40 10.73 -0.10
C GLN A 200 -27.33 9.28 -0.52
N HIS A 201 -26.43 8.51 0.08
CA HIS A 201 -26.16 7.11 -0.28
C HIS A 201 -25.70 6.25 0.92
N ALA A 202 -25.62 4.93 0.74
CA ALA A 202 -25.27 3.98 1.80
C ALA A 202 -23.85 4.13 2.36
N GLY A 203 -22.95 4.84 1.67
CA GLY A 203 -21.56 5.09 2.08
C GLY A 203 -21.35 6.37 2.89
N MET A 204 -22.41 7.14 3.26
CA MET A 204 -22.27 8.41 4.00
C MET A 204 -21.57 8.26 5.37
N MET A 205 -21.52 7.05 5.93
CA MET A 205 -20.85 6.78 7.21
C MET A 205 -19.34 6.53 7.07
N GLY A 206 -18.78 6.74 5.88
CA GLY A 206 -17.35 6.67 5.61
C GLY A 206 -16.91 5.41 4.86
N THR A 207 -15.60 5.32 4.68
CA THR A 207 -14.91 4.22 3.98
C THR A 207 -15.13 2.88 4.69
N PHE A 208 -15.36 1.83 3.90
CA PHE A 208 -15.41 0.46 4.42
C PHE A 208 -14.99 -0.56 3.36
N THR A 209 -14.63 -1.76 3.85
CA THR A 209 -14.20 -2.88 3.03
C THR A 209 -14.87 -4.18 3.50
N LEU A 210 -15.28 -5.00 2.54
CA LEU A 210 -15.73 -6.37 2.73
C LEU A 210 -14.66 -7.29 2.16
N LEU A 211 -14.14 -8.19 2.97
CA LEU A 211 -13.20 -9.23 2.58
C LEU A 211 -13.92 -10.56 2.55
N ARG A 212 -13.79 -11.30 1.44
CA ARG A 212 -14.33 -12.64 1.31
C ARG A 212 -13.20 -13.62 1.07
N PHE A 213 -13.36 -14.80 1.63
CA PHE A 213 -12.37 -15.87 1.65
C PHE A 213 -12.95 -17.15 1.10
N ASP A 214 -12.08 -18.05 0.59
CA ASP A 214 -12.54 -19.36 0.13
C ASP A 214 -12.93 -20.29 1.29
N THR A 215 -12.28 -20.16 2.44
CA THR A 215 -12.45 -21.09 3.58
C THR A 215 -12.72 -20.40 4.91
N ASP A 216 -12.29 -19.15 5.08
CA ASP A 216 -12.47 -18.38 6.30
C ASP A 216 -13.79 -17.60 6.27
N PRO A 217 -14.36 -17.22 7.43
CA PRO A 217 -15.51 -16.33 7.50
C PRO A 217 -15.25 -14.98 6.85
N ASP A 218 -16.22 -14.45 6.13
CA ASP A 218 -16.17 -13.09 5.57
C ASP A 218 -15.98 -12.06 6.67
N LEU A 219 -15.33 -10.93 6.32
CA LEU A 219 -15.04 -9.84 7.23
C LEU A 219 -15.56 -8.51 6.69
N PHE A 220 -16.09 -7.71 7.59
CA PHE A 220 -16.34 -6.29 7.39
C PHE A 220 -15.30 -5.49 8.15
N TYR A 221 -14.72 -4.47 7.47
CA TYR A 221 -13.77 -3.54 8.05
C TYR A 221 -14.16 -2.11 7.75
N LYS A 222 -14.02 -1.22 8.72
CA LYS A 222 -14.11 0.24 8.54
C LYS A 222 -12.93 0.93 9.21
N ASP A 223 -12.41 1.95 8.55
CA ASP A 223 -11.40 2.83 9.12
C ASP A 223 -12.03 3.84 10.08
N GLY A 224 -11.31 4.12 11.17
CA GLY A 224 -11.50 5.26 12.03
C GLY A 224 -10.21 6.08 12.09
N TYR A 225 -10.22 7.20 12.83
CA TYR A 225 -9.06 8.11 12.91
C TYR A 225 -7.83 7.41 13.51
N ASP A 226 -7.98 6.81 14.70
CA ASP A 226 -6.91 6.09 15.41
C ASP A 226 -7.21 4.62 15.65
N CYS A 227 -8.18 4.05 14.94
CA CYS A 227 -8.62 2.68 15.14
C CYS A 227 -9.26 2.12 13.87
N GLY A 228 -9.19 0.79 13.72
CA GLY A 228 -9.97 0.04 12.75
C GLY A 228 -10.99 -0.84 13.47
N HIS A 229 -12.18 -0.96 12.92
CA HIS A 229 -13.17 -1.91 13.43
C HIS A 229 -13.35 -3.04 12.42
N MET A 230 -13.03 -4.25 12.83
CA MET A 230 -13.19 -5.47 12.04
C MET A 230 -14.17 -6.43 12.72
N THR A 231 -15.06 -7.05 11.97
CA THR A 231 -16.03 -8.02 12.49
C THR A 231 -16.35 -9.11 11.47
N ALA A 232 -16.55 -10.33 11.98
CA ALA A 232 -17.06 -11.49 11.24
C ALA A 232 -18.55 -11.79 11.54
N SER A 233 -19.29 -10.84 12.17
CA SER A 233 -20.70 -11.02 12.46
C SER A 233 -21.52 -11.20 11.17
N PRO A 234 -22.20 -12.34 10.96
CA PRO A 234 -22.95 -12.59 9.73
C PRO A 234 -24.06 -11.55 9.47
N ASP A 235 -24.70 -11.04 10.53
CA ASP A 235 -25.74 -10.02 10.39
C ASP A 235 -25.18 -8.69 9.89
N VAL A 236 -24.03 -8.26 10.45
CA VAL A 236 -23.34 -7.04 10.01
C VAL A 236 -22.87 -7.20 8.58
N ILE A 237 -22.25 -8.33 8.23
CA ILE A 237 -21.76 -8.60 6.88
C ILE A 237 -22.92 -8.60 5.87
N LYS A 238 -24.04 -9.23 6.19
CA LYS A 238 -25.24 -9.22 5.34
C LYS A 238 -25.77 -7.80 5.10
N GLU A 239 -25.90 -7.01 6.18
CA GLU A 239 -26.36 -5.61 6.09
C GLU A 239 -25.41 -4.76 5.23
N ARG A 240 -24.08 -4.87 5.48
CA ARG A 240 -23.07 -4.08 4.76
C ARG A 240 -22.89 -4.53 3.32
N SER A 241 -23.03 -5.82 3.03
CA SER A 241 -23.06 -6.34 1.65
C SER A 241 -24.24 -5.78 0.86
N PHE A 242 -25.42 -5.69 1.49
CA PHE A 242 -26.58 -5.04 0.86
C PHE A 242 -26.35 -3.54 0.64
N GLY A 243 -25.74 -2.84 1.63
CA GLY A 243 -25.33 -1.43 1.49
C GLY A 243 -24.34 -1.23 0.33
N TYR A 244 -23.36 -2.12 0.20
CA TYR A 244 -22.39 -2.08 -0.91
C TYR A 244 -23.08 -2.32 -2.27
N ALA A 245 -24.01 -3.29 -2.36
CA ALA A 245 -24.77 -3.53 -3.58
C ALA A 245 -25.60 -2.30 -4.02
N ARG A 246 -26.15 -1.55 -3.06
CA ARG A 246 -26.85 -0.29 -3.34
C ARG A 246 -25.90 0.80 -3.87
N LEU A 247 -24.68 0.92 -3.31
CA LEU A 247 -23.66 1.82 -3.83
C LEU A 247 -23.28 1.45 -5.27
N GLN A 248 -23.05 0.15 -5.51
CA GLN A 248 -22.71 -0.38 -6.82
C GLN A 248 -23.81 -0.09 -7.87
N ALA A 249 -25.08 -0.21 -7.50
CA ALA A 249 -26.21 0.11 -8.36
C ALA A 249 -26.34 1.63 -8.65
N SER A 250 -25.83 2.49 -7.76
CA SER A 250 -25.86 3.95 -7.91
C SER A 250 -24.59 4.51 -8.56
N ALA A 251 -23.51 3.74 -8.59
CA ALA A 251 -22.26 4.12 -9.23
C ALA A 251 -22.36 4.04 -10.76
N LEU A 252 -21.51 4.78 -11.44
CA LEU A 252 -21.35 4.66 -12.88
C LEU A 252 -20.88 3.26 -13.27
N SER A 253 -21.15 2.83 -14.49
CA SER A 253 -20.53 1.64 -15.05
C SER A 253 -19.00 1.77 -15.03
N PRO A 254 -18.22 0.67 -15.05
CA PRO A 254 -16.75 0.75 -15.14
C PRO A 254 -16.29 1.60 -16.32
N GLU A 255 -16.97 1.50 -17.47
CA GLU A 255 -16.65 2.27 -18.68
C GLU A 255 -16.95 3.77 -18.51
N ASP A 256 -18.13 4.13 -17.96
CA ASP A 256 -18.48 5.53 -17.66
C ASP A 256 -17.57 6.12 -16.59
N SER A 257 -17.16 5.30 -15.61
CA SER A 257 -16.19 5.68 -14.58
C SER A 257 -14.83 6.02 -15.19
N ALA A 258 -14.34 5.20 -16.12
CA ALA A 258 -13.11 5.47 -16.84
C ALA A 258 -13.22 6.79 -17.64
N ARG A 259 -14.35 7.05 -18.30
CA ARG A 259 -14.60 8.32 -19.00
C ARG A 259 -14.58 9.52 -18.04
N LEU A 260 -15.20 9.39 -16.87
CA LEU A 260 -15.18 10.45 -15.86
C LEU A 260 -13.77 10.69 -15.32
N ILE A 261 -13.02 9.63 -14.99
CA ILE A 261 -11.62 9.72 -14.51
C ILE A 261 -10.76 10.43 -15.57
N THR A 262 -10.87 10.07 -16.85
CA THR A 262 -10.14 10.71 -17.95
C THR A 262 -10.49 12.20 -18.04
N ARG A 263 -11.77 12.55 -18.01
CA ARG A 263 -12.22 13.94 -18.05
C ARG A 263 -11.67 14.76 -16.88
N VAL A 264 -11.75 14.25 -15.65
CA VAL A 264 -11.21 14.94 -14.46
C VAL A 264 -9.70 15.13 -14.59
N MET A 265 -8.98 14.12 -15.09
CA MET A 265 -7.53 14.18 -15.30
C MET A 265 -7.16 15.27 -16.32
N GLU A 266 -7.89 15.39 -17.43
CA GLU A 266 -7.62 16.33 -18.49
C GLU A 266 -8.06 17.75 -18.14
N GLU A 267 -9.23 17.94 -17.53
CA GLU A 267 -9.78 19.27 -17.25
C GLU A 267 -9.18 19.89 -15.99
N ARG A 268 -8.93 19.10 -14.95
CA ARG A 268 -8.51 19.61 -13.64
C ARG A 268 -7.01 19.54 -13.39
N TYR A 269 -6.35 18.51 -13.94
CA TYR A 269 -4.94 18.23 -13.69
C TYR A 269 -4.09 18.25 -14.97
N ALA A 270 -4.54 19.04 -15.97
CA ALA A 270 -3.76 19.28 -17.20
C ALA A 270 -2.39 19.87 -16.87
N VAL A 271 -1.36 19.46 -17.62
CA VAL A 271 -0.06 20.15 -17.57
C VAL A 271 -0.27 21.56 -18.13
N PRO A 272 0.08 22.62 -17.40
CA PRO A 272 0.12 23.94 -18.01
C PRO A 272 1.05 23.88 -19.22
N HIS A 273 0.56 24.18 -20.41
CA HIS A 273 1.44 24.40 -21.54
C HIS A 273 2.44 25.48 -21.12
N ARG A 274 3.72 25.12 -20.96
CA ARG A 274 4.78 26.12 -20.89
C ARG A 274 4.69 26.93 -22.18
N THR A 275 4.05 28.08 -22.09
CA THR A 275 4.16 29.11 -23.13
C THR A 275 5.65 29.47 -23.13
N GLU A 276 6.39 29.01 -24.13
CA GLU A 276 7.74 29.51 -24.42
C GLU A 276 7.58 31.00 -24.65
N GLN A 277 7.90 31.79 -23.64
CA GLN A 277 8.12 33.22 -23.82
C GLN A 277 9.38 33.35 -24.67
N ARG A 278 9.17 33.67 -25.94
CA ARG A 278 10.19 34.17 -26.88
C ARG A 278 10.62 35.59 -26.48
#